data_05f3eef740e4a8ab42aea670afda4595
#
_entry.id   05f3eef740e4a8ab42aea670afda4595
#
_cell.length_a   1.000
_cell.length_b   1.000
_cell.length_c   1.000
_cell.angle_alpha   90.00
_cell.angle_beta   90.00
_cell.angle_gamma   90.00
#
_symmetry.space_group_name_H-M   'P 1'
#
loop_
_entity.id
_entity.type
_entity.pdbx_description
1 polymer ?
#
loop_
_entity_poly.entity_id
_entity_poly.type
_entity_poly.pdbx_seq_one_letter_code
_entity_poly.pdbx_strand_id
1 'polypeptide(L)'
;LALAVEILQQVEGFDKYDKMIEGLTNVFEAAENAANSARKSAKEFAEKYKDAPVVYVMSSGASMEVAYSTSICLMMEMQWVNSGSFHSGEFFHGPFEIVDKDVPFILLMNDGKTRPVDARALTFLHRFDALTTVVDAKDYGLGNAVDSSVITYFNPLMHTAVFRVYAEELSYVRQHPLTLRRYMWKLEY
;
A
#
# COMPACT_ATOMS: atom_id res chain seq x y z
N LEU A 1 -4.39 -16.24 -1.65
CA LEU A 1 -3.46 -16.51 -2.77
C LEU A 1 -3.15 -18.00 -2.87
N ALA A 2 -2.69 -18.68 -1.79
CA ALA A 2 -2.34 -20.11 -1.82
C ALA A 2 -3.47 -21.02 -2.36
N LEU A 3 -4.68 -20.89 -1.84
CA LEU A 3 -5.84 -21.67 -2.31
C LEU A 3 -6.14 -21.42 -3.80
N ALA A 4 -6.04 -20.18 -4.27
CA ALA A 4 -6.30 -19.87 -5.68
C ALA A 4 -5.25 -20.51 -6.60
N VAL A 5 -3.99 -20.49 -6.19
CA VAL A 5 -2.89 -21.12 -6.95
C VAL A 5 -3.05 -22.62 -6.97
N GLU A 6 -3.42 -23.25 -5.85
CA GLU A 6 -3.66 -24.69 -5.77
C GLU A 6 -4.83 -25.12 -6.66
N ILE A 7 -5.94 -24.41 -6.63
CA ILE A 7 -7.08 -24.68 -7.51
C ILE A 7 -6.69 -24.56 -8.98
N LEU A 8 -5.97 -23.50 -9.34
CA LEU A 8 -5.50 -23.30 -10.71
C LEU A 8 -4.61 -24.46 -11.18
N GLN A 9 -3.68 -24.90 -10.31
CA GLN A 9 -2.80 -26.03 -10.61
C GLN A 9 -3.58 -27.32 -10.85
N GLN A 10 -4.59 -27.61 -10.03
CA GLN A 10 -5.35 -28.84 -10.14
C GLN A 10 -6.34 -28.84 -11.32
N VAL A 11 -6.89 -27.70 -11.70
CA VAL A 11 -7.93 -27.61 -12.74
C VAL A 11 -7.34 -27.45 -14.13
N GLU A 12 -6.35 -26.56 -14.29
CA GLU A 12 -5.82 -26.17 -15.60
C GLU A 12 -4.33 -26.47 -15.76
N GLY A 13 -3.62 -26.67 -14.65
CA GLY A 13 -2.17 -26.63 -14.59
C GLY A 13 -1.64 -25.20 -14.65
N PHE A 14 -0.57 -24.92 -13.89
CA PHE A 14 0.04 -23.60 -13.86
C PHE A 14 1.56 -23.71 -13.94
N ASP A 15 2.11 -23.25 -15.03
CA ASP A 15 3.55 -23.38 -15.37
C ASP A 15 4.49 -22.70 -14.35
N LYS A 16 3.97 -21.80 -13.52
CA LYS A 16 4.72 -21.07 -12.48
C LYS A 16 4.36 -21.51 -11.06
N TYR A 17 3.71 -22.66 -10.92
CA TYR A 17 3.26 -23.17 -9.63
C TYR A 17 4.40 -23.24 -8.60
N ASP A 18 5.53 -23.86 -8.95
CA ASP A 18 6.67 -24.00 -8.05
C ASP A 18 7.23 -22.65 -7.61
N LYS A 19 7.26 -21.65 -8.51
CA LYS A 19 7.68 -20.29 -8.21
C LYS A 19 6.71 -19.55 -7.26
N MET A 20 5.42 -19.83 -7.40
CA MET A 20 4.42 -19.31 -6.47
C MET A 20 4.56 -19.90 -5.07
N ILE A 21 4.81 -21.21 -4.96
CA ILE A 21 5.00 -21.90 -3.68
C ILE A 21 6.29 -21.42 -3.00
N GLU A 22 7.39 -21.29 -3.75
CA GLU A 22 8.63 -20.70 -3.26
C GLU A 22 8.41 -19.29 -2.73
N GLY A 23 7.73 -18.43 -3.49
CA GLY A 23 7.39 -17.07 -3.08
C GLY A 23 6.50 -17.02 -1.82
N LEU A 24 5.50 -17.90 -1.74
CA LEU A 24 4.64 -18.01 -0.54
C LEU A 24 5.42 -18.45 0.70
N THR A 25 6.47 -19.25 0.54
CA THR A 25 7.33 -19.67 1.64
C THR A 25 8.22 -18.55 2.15
N ASN A 26 8.77 -17.74 1.22
CA ASN A 26 9.79 -16.74 1.54
C ASN A 26 9.23 -15.36 1.89
N VAL A 27 8.02 -15.03 1.42
CA VAL A 27 7.47 -13.66 1.52
C VAL A 27 7.22 -13.21 2.96
N PHE A 28 6.96 -14.13 3.88
CA PHE A 28 6.64 -13.75 5.27
C PHE A 28 7.84 -13.17 6.00
N GLU A 29 9.02 -13.80 5.87
CA GLU A 29 10.25 -13.27 6.44
C GLU A 29 10.62 -11.93 5.77
N ALA A 30 10.49 -11.83 4.46
CA ALA A 30 10.74 -10.58 3.73
C ALA A 30 9.79 -9.46 4.19
N ALA A 31 8.51 -9.76 4.40
CA ALA A 31 7.53 -8.79 4.87
C ALA A 31 7.79 -8.34 6.32
N GLU A 32 8.22 -9.24 7.21
CA GLU A 32 8.63 -8.91 8.58
C GLU A 32 9.86 -7.99 8.58
N ASN A 33 10.87 -8.32 7.80
CA ASN A 33 12.07 -7.50 7.66
C ASN A 33 11.75 -6.11 7.08
N ALA A 34 10.85 -6.05 6.09
CA ALA A 34 10.36 -4.81 5.52
C ALA A 34 9.62 -3.95 6.56
N ALA A 35 8.71 -4.54 7.34
CA ALA A 35 8.00 -3.85 8.40
C ALA A 35 8.95 -3.27 9.44
N ASN A 36 9.97 -4.04 9.85
CA ASN A 36 10.98 -3.58 10.80
C ASN A 36 11.82 -2.43 10.24
N SER A 37 12.24 -2.49 8.98
CA SER A 37 13.02 -1.44 8.33
C SER A 37 12.21 -0.16 8.09
N ALA A 38 10.89 -0.27 7.93
CA ALA A 38 10.00 0.85 7.65
C ALA A 38 9.78 1.80 8.85
N ARG A 39 10.13 1.41 10.08
CA ARG A 39 9.80 2.20 11.29
C ARG A 39 10.32 3.63 11.27
N LYS A 40 11.50 3.87 10.73
CA LYS A 40 12.06 5.22 10.64
C LYS A 40 11.22 6.10 9.72
N SER A 41 10.98 5.65 8.49
CA SER A 41 10.18 6.39 7.51
C SER A 41 8.72 6.54 7.95
N ALA A 42 8.18 5.55 8.66
CA ALA A 42 6.84 5.62 9.24
C ALA A 42 6.71 6.71 10.32
N LYS A 43 7.73 6.88 11.18
CA LYS A 43 7.77 7.99 12.15
C LYS A 43 7.84 9.35 11.48
N GLU A 44 8.70 9.50 10.49
CA GLU A 44 8.81 10.74 9.70
C GLU A 44 7.48 11.08 9.01
N PHE A 45 6.82 10.08 8.42
CA PHE A 45 5.48 10.22 7.86
C PHE A 45 4.46 10.67 8.91
N ALA A 46 4.42 9.99 10.06
CA ALA A 46 3.45 10.27 11.11
C ALA A 46 3.58 11.72 11.62
N GLU A 47 4.79 12.19 11.88
CA GLU A 47 5.02 13.57 12.29
C GLU A 47 4.62 14.59 11.21
N LYS A 48 4.91 14.28 9.95
CA LYS A 48 4.61 15.15 8.81
C LYS A 48 3.12 15.29 8.55
N TYR A 49 2.34 14.20 8.74
CA TYR A 49 0.95 14.15 8.30
C TYR A 49 -0.07 14.02 9.43
N LYS A 50 0.33 14.11 10.71
CA LYS A 50 -0.57 13.97 11.85
C LYS A 50 -1.77 14.90 11.83
N ASP A 51 -1.62 16.10 11.29
CA ASP A 51 -2.65 17.13 11.23
C ASP A 51 -3.21 17.32 9.80
N ALA A 52 -2.86 16.44 8.87
CA ALA A 52 -3.34 16.55 7.50
C ALA A 52 -4.87 16.38 7.44
N PRO A 53 -5.59 17.31 6.79
CA PRO A 53 -7.05 17.24 6.71
C PRO A 53 -7.54 16.12 5.76
N VAL A 54 -6.69 15.73 4.82
CA VAL A 54 -6.94 14.67 3.84
C VAL A 54 -5.64 13.97 3.48
N VAL A 55 -5.70 12.67 3.19
CA VAL A 55 -4.56 11.89 2.66
C VAL A 55 -5.09 11.01 1.54
N TYR A 56 -4.55 11.14 0.35
CA TYR A 56 -4.89 10.26 -0.78
C TYR A 56 -3.92 9.10 -0.90
N VAL A 57 -4.44 7.92 -1.27
CA VAL A 57 -3.64 6.71 -1.44
C VAL A 57 -3.81 6.18 -2.85
N MET A 58 -2.72 5.84 -3.52
CA MET A 58 -2.79 5.33 -4.87
C MET A 58 -1.85 4.15 -5.11
N SER A 59 -2.22 3.32 -6.04
CA SER A 59 -1.44 2.20 -6.53
C SER A 59 -1.98 1.70 -7.88
N SER A 60 -1.36 0.68 -8.43
CA SER A 60 -1.85 -0.04 -9.60
C SER A 60 -1.92 -1.56 -9.38
N GLY A 61 -2.51 -2.28 -10.33
CA GLY A 61 -2.58 -3.73 -10.26
C GLY A 61 -3.18 -4.25 -8.95
N ALA A 62 -2.65 -5.35 -8.44
CA ALA A 62 -3.16 -6.00 -7.23
C ALA A 62 -3.04 -5.13 -5.96
N SER A 63 -2.09 -4.21 -5.91
CA SER A 63 -1.92 -3.30 -4.77
C SER A 63 -2.93 -2.16 -4.72
N MET A 64 -3.77 -1.99 -5.74
CA MET A 64 -4.89 -1.06 -5.67
C MET A 64 -5.85 -1.41 -4.52
N GLU A 65 -6.06 -2.69 -4.26
CA GLU A 65 -6.89 -3.14 -3.12
C GLU A 65 -6.27 -2.78 -1.76
N VAL A 66 -4.93 -2.77 -1.68
CA VAL A 66 -4.23 -2.27 -0.48
C VAL A 66 -4.39 -0.76 -0.35
N ALA A 67 -4.28 0.00 -1.44
CA ALA A 67 -4.53 1.45 -1.42
C ALA A 67 -5.97 1.76 -0.99
N TYR A 68 -6.94 1.02 -1.52
CA TYR A 68 -8.35 1.14 -1.12
C TYR A 68 -8.56 0.83 0.37
N SER A 69 -8.09 -0.32 0.84
CA SER A 69 -8.24 -0.69 2.25
C SER A 69 -7.49 0.24 3.20
N THR A 70 -6.33 0.75 2.79
CA THR A 70 -5.59 1.78 3.53
C THR A 70 -6.42 3.05 3.68
N SER A 71 -7.04 3.51 2.60
CA SER A 71 -7.89 4.71 2.61
C SER A 71 -9.10 4.52 3.55
N ILE A 72 -9.90 3.48 3.34
CA ILE A 72 -11.16 3.33 4.08
C ILE A 72 -10.96 2.80 5.51
N CYS A 73 -10.10 1.80 5.70
CA CYS A 73 -9.93 1.16 7.01
C CYS A 73 -8.92 1.91 7.89
N LEU A 74 -7.71 2.18 7.38
CA LEU A 74 -6.68 2.78 8.22
C LEU A 74 -6.88 4.29 8.38
N MET A 75 -7.12 5.02 7.30
CA MET A 75 -7.27 6.48 7.38
C MET A 75 -8.65 6.88 7.90
N MET A 76 -9.74 6.47 7.24
CA MET A 76 -11.08 6.94 7.64
C MET A 76 -11.58 6.24 8.90
N GLU A 77 -11.57 4.91 8.97
CA GLU A 77 -12.14 4.17 10.10
C GLU A 77 -11.30 4.29 11.36
N MET A 78 -9.99 4.01 11.25
CA MET A 78 -9.10 3.90 12.42
C MET A 78 -8.49 5.22 12.83
N GLN A 79 -8.30 6.17 11.92
CA GLN A 79 -7.67 7.45 12.24
C GLN A 79 -8.58 8.67 12.07
N TRP A 80 -9.77 8.51 11.52
CA TRP A 80 -10.74 9.57 11.25
C TRP A 80 -10.16 10.71 10.40
N VAL A 81 -9.26 10.35 9.50
CA VAL A 81 -8.69 11.24 8.49
C VAL A 81 -9.47 11.05 7.20
N ASN A 82 -9.91 12.13 6.56
CA ASN A 82 -10.51 12.04 5.24
C ASN A 82 -9.51 11.41 4.27
N SER A 83 -9.97 10.52 3.42
CA SER A 83 -9.10 9.85 2.48
C SER A 83 -9.86 9.44 1.22
N GLY A 84 -9.13 9.22 0.16
CA GLY A 84 -9.62 8.63 -1.08
C GLY A 84 -8.54 7.76 -1.69
N SER A 85 -8.92 6.80 -2.53
CA SER A 85 -7.98 5.95 -3.25
C SER A 85 -8.15 6.07 -4.74
N PHE A 86 -7.04 6.05 -5.49
CA PHE A 86 -7.02 6.14 -6.94
C PHE A 86 -6.17 5.05 -7.54
N HIS A 87 -6.63 4.47 -8.64
CA HIS A 87 -5.78 3.63 -9.46
C HIS A 87 -4.79 4.52 -10.23
N SER A 88 -3.49 4.23 -10.17
CA SER A 88 -2.45 5.06 -10.81
C SER A 88 -2.68 5.26 -12.31
N GLY A 89 -3.31 4.29 -12.99
CA GLY A 89 -3.70 4.38 -14.41
C GLY A 89 -4.85 5.34 -14.64
N GLU A 90 -5.75 5.52 -13.67
CA GLU A 90 -6.89 6.42 -13.75
C GLU A 90 -6.58 7.82 -13.21
N PHE A 91 -5.44 7.99 -12.56
CA PHE A 91 -5.03 9.25 -11.95
C PHE A 91 -5.17 10.45 -12.90
N PHE A 92 -4.84 10.26 -14.18
CA PHE A 92 -4.91 11.30 -15.22
C PHE A 92 -6.32 11.51 -15.82
N HIS A 93 -7.35 10.85 -15.27
CA HIS A 93 -8.74 11.03 -15.69
C HIS A 93 -9.55 11.93 -14.73
N GLY A 94 -8.87 12.70 -13.89
CA GLY A 94 -9.50 13.64 -12.96
C GLY A 94 -8.70 13.87 -11.69
N PRO A 95 -8.27 12.83 -10.95
CA PRO A 95 -7.57 13.01 -9.67
C PRO A 95 -6.31 13.87 -9.73
N PHE A 96 -5.63 13.96 -10.85
CA PHE A 96 -4.43 14.80 -11.00
C PHE A 96 -4.74 16.32 -10.87
N GLU A 97 -5.99 16.75 -11.07
CA GLU A 97 -6.40 18.15 -10.91
C GLU A 97 -6.41 18.63 -9.44
N ILE A 98 -6.42 17.73 -8.48
CA ILE A 98 -6.35 18.10 -7.05
C ILE A 98 -4.91 18.09 -6.52
N VAL A 99 -3.92 17.88 -7.37
CA VAL A 99 -2.51 17.87 -6.94
C VAL A 99 -2.06 19.28 -6.60
N ASP A 100 -1.60 19.45 -5.36
CA ASP A 100 -1.00 20.68 -4.88
C ASP A 100 0.11 20.32 -3.89
N LYS A 101 1.03 21.26 -3.66
CA LYS A 101 2.17 21.12 -2.73
C LYS A 101 1.76 20.78 -1.28
N ASP A 102 0.54 21.13 -0.88
CA ASP A 102 0.03 20.92 0.47
C ASP A 102 -0.91 19.71 0.59
N VAL A 103 -1.11 18.97 -0.51
CA VAL A 103 -1.98 17.78 -0.54
C VAL A 103 -1.15 16.50 -0.44
N PRO A 104 -1.32 15.71 0.64
CA PRO A 104 -0.61 14.44 0.81
C PRO A 104 -1.09 13.34 -0.12
N PHE A 105 -0.13 12.73 -0.82
CA PHE A 105 -0.32 11.51 -1.61
C PHE A 105 0.59 10.41 -1.11
N ILE A 106 0.03 9.23 -0.88
CA ILE A 106 0.76 8.00 -0.65
C ILE A 106 0.70 7.17 -1.91
N LEU A 107 1.85 6.81 -2.45
CA LEU A 107 1.97 5.89 -3.59
C LEU A 107 2.54 4.56 -3.12
N LEU A 108 1.74 3.50 -3.21
CA LEU A 108 2.20 2.12 -3.05
C LEU A 108 2.73 1.65 -4.40
N MET A 109 4.04 1.68 -4.56
CA MET A 109 4.69 1.42 -5.84
C MET A 109 5.03 -0.05 -6.01
N ASN A 110 4.47 -0.67 -7.04
CA ASN A 110 4.65 -2.09 -7.30
C ASN A 110 6.04 -2.42 -7.86
N ASP A 111 6.51 -3.63 -7.59
CA ASP A 111 7.54 -4.28 -8.40
C ASP A 111 6.88 -5.18 -9.46
N GLY A 112 7.42 -5.18 -10.68
CA GLY A 112 6.90 -5.98 -11.80
C GLY A 112 6.10 -5.16 -12.82
N LYS A 113 5.13 -5.81 -13.47
CA LYS A 113 4.49 -5.35 -14.72
C LYS A 113 3.77 -3.99 -14.63
N THR A 114 3.19 -3.65 -13.50
CA THR A 114 2.41 -2.41 -13.35
C THR A 114 3.25 -1.21 -12.87
N ARG A 115 4.52 -1.43 -12.51
CA ARG A 115 5.43 -0.38 -12.06
C ARG A 115 5.51 0.85 -12.98
N PRO A 116 5.53 0.75 -14.32
CA PRO A 116 5.56 1.92 -15.19
C PRO A 116 4.35 2.84 -15.03
N VAL A 117 3.19 2.30 -14.65
CA VAL A 117 1.97 3.07 -14.40
C VAL A 117 2.12 3.89 -13.12
N ASP A 118 2.65 3.27 -12.05
CA ASP A 118 2.94 3.95 -10.79
C ASP A 118 4.03 5.02 -10.98
N ALA A 119 5.09 4.71 -11.71
CA ALA A 119 6.18 5.64 -11.99
C ALA A 119 5.73 6.89 -12.77
N ARG A 120 4.76 6.74 -13.68
CA ARG A 120 4.16 7.87 -14.40
C ARG A 120 3.43 8.81 -13.45
N ALA A 121 2.65 8.26 -12.51
CA ALA A 121 1.96 9.06 -11.49
C ALA A 121 2.97 9.76 -10.57
N LEU A 122 4.00 9.05 -10.11
CA LEU A 122 5.06 9.62 -9.28
C LEU A 122 5.78 10.79 -9.96
N THR A 123 6.10 10.65 -11.25
CA THR A 123 6.74 11.71 -12.04
C THR A 123 5.89 12.98 -12.04
N PHE A 124 4.56 12.83 -12.15
CA PHE A 124 3.65 13.96 -12.11
C PHE A 124 3.61 14.61 -10.72
N LEU A 125 3.48 13.81 -9.65
CA LEU A 125 3.47 14.32 -8.29
C LEU A 125 4.75 15.12 -7.97
N HIS A 126 5.90 14.61 -8.37
CA HIS A 126 7.18 15.31 -8.18
C HIS A 126 7.29 16.60 -9.00
N ARG A 127 6.71 16.63 -10.20
CA ARG A 127 6.73 17.84 -11.06
C ARG A 127 6.03 19.03 -10.42
N PHE A 128 5.04 18.78 -9.57
CA PHE A 128 4.23 19.79 -8.90
C PHE A 128 4.51 19.88 -7.39
N ASP A 129 5.65 19.33 -6.95
CA ASP A 129 6.10 19.36 -5.55
C ASP A 129 5.04 18.88 -4.54
N ALA A 130 4.18 17.93 -4.96
CA ALA A 130 3.17 17.36 -4.08
C ALA A 130 3.81 16.67 -2.87
N LEU A 131 3.12 16.71 -1.72
CA LEU A 131 3.55 16.01 -0.51
C LEU A 131 3.44 14.50 -0.73
N THR A 132 4.48 13.88 -1.30
CA THR A 132 4.45 12.47 -1.67
C THR A 132 5.20 11.61 -0.67
N THR A 133 4.56 10.49 -0.29
CA THR A 133 5.18 9.37 0.42
C THR A 133 5.14 8.15 -0.49
N VAL A 134 6.29 7.57 -0.79
CA VAL A 134 6.39 6.36 -1.61
C VAL A 134 6.67 5.16 -0.72
N VAL A 135 5.87 4.11 -0.85
CA VAL A 135 6.12 2.79 -0.28
C VAL A 135 6.39 1.86 -1.46
N ASP A 136 7.68 1.68 -1.76
CA ASP A 136 8.13 0.92 -2.93
C ASP A 136 8.45 -0.52 -2.53
N ALA A 137 7.70 -1.50 -3.05
CA ALA A 137 7.93 -2.92 -2.78
C ALA A 137 9.35 -3.38 -3.16
N LYS A 138 9.97 -2.71 -4.15
CA LYS A 138 11.34 -2.99 -4.56
C LYS A 138 12.37 -2.55 -3.52
N ASP A 139 12.19 -1.38 -2.92
CA ASP A 139 13.09 -0.85 -1.88
C ASP A 139 13.03 -1.69 -0.61
N TYR A 140 11.91 -2.37 -0.37
CA TYR A 140 11.73 -3.31 0.72
C TYR A 140 12.16 -4.75 0.39
N GLY A 141 12.78 -4.97 -0.76
CA GLY A 141 13.45 -6.23 -1.10
C GLY A 141 12.54 -7.36 -1.55
N LEU A 142 11.31 -7.07 -2.02
CA LEU A 142 10.40 -8.11 -2.51
C LEU A 142 11.04 -9.00 -3.58
N GLY A 143 11.80 -8.41 -4.52
CA GLY A 143 12.50 -9.14 -5.59
C GLY A 143 13.64 -10.06 -5.11
N ASN A 144 14.06 -9.98 -3.85
CA ASN A 144 15.03 -10.91 -3.26
C ASN A 144 14.36 -12.19 -2.74
N ALA A 145 13.07 -12.12 -2.44
CA ALA A 145 12.29 -13.23 -1.86
C ALA A 145 11.41 -13.96 -2.88
N VAL A 146 11.05 -13.26 -3.96
CA VAL A 146 10.05 -13.74 -4.93
C VAL A 146 10.58 -13.63 -6.36
N ASP A 147 10.43 -14.72 -7.12
CA ASP A 147 10.82 -14.76 -8.54
C ASP A 147 10.05 -13.71 -9.35
N SER A 148 10.76 -13.02 -10.25
CA SER A 148 10.23 -11.91 -11.06
C SER A 148 9.02 -12.30 -11.92
N SER A 149 8.90 -13.58 -12.29
CA SER A 149 7.79 -14.08 -13.11
C SER A 149 6.45 -14.13 -12.38
N VAL A 150 6.47 -14.10 -11.03
CA VAL A 150 5.28 -14.15 -10.16
C VAL A 150 5.19 -12.98 -9.19
N ILE A 151 6.17 -12.10 -9.13
CA ILE A 151 6.31 -11.01 -8.17
C ILE A 151 5.07 -10.11 -8.09
N THR A 152 4.38 -9.90 -9.20
CA THR A 152 3.17 -9.07 -9.28
C THR A 152 2.09 -9.47 -8.28
N TYR A 153 2.01 -10.76 -7.94
CA TYR A 153 1.02 -11.29 -7.01
C TYR A 153 1.36 -11.07 -5.53
N PHE A 154 2.60 -10.70 -5.24
CA PHE A 154 3.13 -10.57 -3.87
C PHE A 154 3.25 -9.13 -3.37
N ASN A 155 3.18 -8.13 -4.27
CA ASN A 155 3.20 -6.71 -3.87
C ASN A 155 2.19 -6.37 -2.76
N PRO A 156 0.93 -6.84 -2.79
CA PRO A 156 -0.04 -6.54 -1.75
C PRO A 156 0.39 -6.99 -0.35
N LEU A 157 1.06 -8.13 -0.23
CA LEU A 157 1.53 -8.64 1.05
C LEU A 157 2.61 -7.72 1.64
N MET A 158 3.57 -7.29 0.82
CA MET A 158 4.62 -6.37 1.19
C MET A 158 4.05 -5.01 1.60
N HIS A 159 3.20 -4.41 0.76
CA HIS A 159 2.59 -3.13 1.04
C HIS A 159 1.74 -3.14 2.31
N THR A 160 0.98 -4.21 2.54
CA THR A 160 0.17 -4.36 3.76
C THR A 160 1.05 -4.41 5.00
N ALA A 161 2.13 -5.20 4.99
CA ALA A 161 3.04 -5.32 6.13
C ALA A 161 3.71 -3.98 6.46
N VAL A 162 4.24 -3.31 5.45
CA VAL A 162 4.91 -2.01 5.61
C VAL A 162 3.92 -0.94 6.06
N PHE A 163 2.78 -0.80 5.38
CA PHE A 163 1.85 0.29 5.67
C PHE A 163 1.16 0.13 7.03
N ARG A 164 1.08 -1.09 7.56
CA ARG A 164 0.61 -1.31 8.93
C ARG A 164 1.48 -0.58 9.95
N VAL A 165 2.80 -0.54 9.74
CA VAL A 165 3.74 0.20 10.60
C VAL A 165 3.50 1.71 10.50
N TYR A 166 3.22 2.23 9.31
CA TYR A 166 2.85 3.64 9.12
C TYR A 166 1.57 4.01 9.89
N ALA A 167 0.57 3.14 9.87
CA ALA A 167 -0.66 3.35 10.62
C ALA A 167 -0.43 3.33 12.14
N GLU A 168 0.41 2.42 12.63
CA GLU A 168 0.79 2.35 14.04
C GLU A 168 1.49 3.63 14.50
N GLU A 169 2.53 4.08 13.80
CA GLU A 169 3.27 5.30 14.13
C GLU A 169 2.36 6.55 14.06
N LEU A 170 1.49 6.63 13.06
CA LEU A 170 0.50 7.71 12.97
C LEU A 170 -0.43 7.71 14.18
N SER A 171 -0.89 6.53 14.62
CA SER A 171 -1.76 6.38 15.79
C SER A 171 -1.11 6.86 17.08
N TYR A 172 0.20 6.63 17.25
CA TYR A 172 0.96 7.09 18.42
C TYR A 172 1.11 8.61 18.43
N VAL A 173 1.52 9.19 17.32
CA VAL A 173 1.73 10.64 17.24
C VAL A 173 0.40 11.40 17.38
N ARG A 174 -0.68 10.89 16.83
CA ARG A 174 -2.03 11.46 16.96
C ARG A 174 -2.69 11.20 18.30
N GLN A 175 -2.12 10.33 19.15
CA GLN A 175 -2.76 9.84 20.37
C GLN A 175 -4.16 9.25 20.09
N HIS A 176 -4.31 8.63 18.91
CA HIS A 176 -5.56 8.08 18.42
C HIS A 176 -5.40 6.56 18.14
N PRO A 177 -5.66 5.71 19.15
CA PRO A 177 -5.48 4.27 19.03
C PRO A 177 -6.23 3.67 17.84
N LEU A 178 -5.61 2.73 17.13
CA LEU A 178 -6.21 2.06 15.97
C LEU A 178 -7.52 1.31 16.30
N THR A 179 -7.79 1.06 17.57
CA THR A 179 -9.03 0.40 18.06
C THR A 179 -10.15 1.37 18.36
N LEU A 180 -9.89 2.67 18.36
CA LEU A 180 -10.91 3.67 18.67
C LEU A 180 -11.97 3.70 17.56
N ARG A 181 -13.23 3.65 17.95
CA ARG A 181 -14.38 3.72 17.04
C ARG A 181 -15.37 4.76 17.53
N ARG A 182 -15.97 5.51 16.59
CA ARG A 182 -17.03 6.48 16.88
C ARG A 182 -18.39 5.82 16.93
N TYR A 183 -18.71 5.01 15.93
CA TYR A 183 -20.02 4.42 15.69
C TYR A 183 -19.99 2.90 15.66
N MET A 184 -18.98 2.30 15.01
CA MET A 184 -18.86 0.86 14.82
C MET A 184 -18.91 0.15 16.17
N TRP A 185 -19.75 -0.89 16.26
CA TRP A 185 -20.07 -1.69 17.46
C TRP A 185 -20.73 -0.90 18.61
N LYS A 186 -21.13 0.35 18.40
CA LYS A 186 -21.81 1.18 19.40
C LYS A 186 -23.24 1.53 19.02
N LEU A 187 -23.56 1.46 17.73
CA LEU A 187 -24.87 1.75 17.18
C LEU A 187 -25.34 0.59 16.30
N GLU A 188 -26.67 0.42 16.20
CA GLU A 188 -27.29 -0.39 15.16
C GLU A 188 -27.33 0.40 13.84
N TYR A 189 -27.02 -0.27 12.71
CA TYR A 189 -27.02 0.33 11.36
C TYR A 189 -27.31 -0.72 10.28
#